data_7408b778c3b97885f4e6c829c2489351
#
_entry.id   7408b778c3b97885f4e6c829c2489351
#
_cell.length_a   1.000
_cell.length_b   1.000
_cell.length_c   1.000
_cell.angle_alpha   90.00
_cell.angle_beta   90.00
_cell.angle_gamma   90.00
#
_symmetry.space_group_name_H-M   'P 1'
#
loop_
_entity.id
_entity.type
_entity.pdbx_description
1 polymer ?
#
loop_
_entity_poly.entity_id
_entity_poly.type
_entity_poly.pdbx_seq_one_letter_code
_entity_poly.pdbx_strand_id
1 'polypeptide(L)'
;PVLPCEKEVACLDADRITWPLELRVWSSGDRFIPLGMQNYKKVRDYLRDRKMSLFEKEKQQVVVSGGEIVWLVNERIDQRFRVTGQTRRVLLLQVREERSGETSNDLIP
;
A
#
# COMPACT_ATOMS: atom_id res chain seq x y z
N PRO A 1 9.28 -0.73 21.46
CA PRO A 1 10.06 -0.61 20.24
C PRO A 1 9.38 0.29 19.22
N VAL A 2 10.20 1.01 18.49
CA VAL A 2 9.72 1.92 17.47
C VAL A 2 9.62 1.16 16.15
N LEU A 3 8.45 1.24 15.49
CA LEU A 3 8.25 0.62 14.20
C LEU A 3 8.75 1.56 13.11
N PRO A 4 9.33 1.02 12.02
CA PRO A 4 9.81 1.85 10.90
C PRO A 4 8.65 2.23 9.98
N CYS A 5 7.65 2.91 10.53
CA CYS A 5 6.42 3.20 9.79
C CYS A 5 6.56 4.51 9.02
N GLU A 6 7.28 4.45 7.92
CA GLU A 6 7.38 5.54 6.97
C GLU A 6 6.40 5.26 5.83
N LYS A 7 6.18 6.24 4.95
CA LYS A 7 5.23 6.03 3.88
C LYS A 7 5.66 4.93 2.91
N GLU A 8 6.96 4.64 2.85
CA GLU A 8 7.49 3.56 2.00
C GLU A 8 7.43 2.19 2.67
N VAL A 9 7.08 2.15 3.95
CA VAL A 9 6.98 0.88 4.69
C VAL A 9 5.62 0.86 5.37
N ALA A 10 4.77 -0.07 4.95
CA ALA A 10 3.46 -0.21 5.57
C ALA A 10 3.58 -1.10 6.80
N CYS A 11 3.10 -0.58 7.94
CA CYS A 11 3.01 -1.34 9.18
C CYS A 11 1.54 -1.67 9.41
N LEU A 12 1.20 -2.95 9.32
CA LEU A 12 -0.19 -3.40 9.36
C LEU A 12 -0.40 -4.41 10.47
N ASP A 13 -1.63 -4.48 10.96
CA ASP A 13 -2.03 -5.50 11.92
C ASP A 13 -2.16 -6.83 11.16
N ALA A 14 -1.22 -7.74 11.38
CA ALA A 14 -1.15 -9.00 10.65
C ALA A 14 -2.39 -9.86 10.84
N ASP A 15 -3.04 -9.75 11.99
CA ASP A 15 -4.22 -10.57 12.28
C ASP A 15 -5.45 -10.14 11.48
N ARG A 16 -5.42 -8.95 10.90
CA ARG A 16 -6.52 -8.45 10.08
C ARG A 16 -6.32 -8.71 8.59
N ILE A 17 -5.18 -9.30 8.23
CA ILE A 17 -4.86 -9.57 6.83
C ILE A 17 -5.45 -10.91 6.40
N THR A 18 -6.09 -10.90 5.24
CA THR A 18 -6.56 -12.11 4.57
C THR A 18 -5.57 -12.42 3.45
N TRP A 19 -4.98 -13.60 3.51
CA TRP A 19 -4.00 -14.02 2.52
C TRP A 19 -4.67 -14.78 1.38
N PRO A 20 -4.14 -14.70 0.17
CA PRO A 20 -2.92 -13.99 -0.22
C PRO A 20 -3.18 -12.48 -0.41
N LEU A 21 -2.10 -11.72 -0.39
CA LEU A 21 -2.14 -10.30 -0.76
C LEU A 21 -2.01 -10.16 -2.27
N GLU A 22 -2.65 -9.14 -2.79
CA GLU A 22 -2.56 -8.82 -4.21
C GLU A 22 -1.94 -7.44 -4.38
N LEU A 23 -0.95 -7.34 -5.26
CA LEU A 23 -0.36 -6.06 -5.64
C LEU A 23 -0.80 -5.76 -7.08
N ARG A 24 -1.42 -4.61 -7.27
CA ARG A 24 -1.86 -4.21 -8.61
C ARG A 24 -1.87 -2.70 -8.74
N VAL A 25 -1.98 -2.22 -9.96
CA VAL A 25 -2.21 -0.80 -10.21
C VAL A 25 -3.65 -0.49 -9.83
N TRP A 26 -3.87 0.71 -9.29
CA TRP A 26 -5.22 1.14 -8.92
C TRP A 26 -6.11 1.26 -10.16
N SER A 27 -7.40 1.17 -9.93
CA SER A 27 -8.38 1.34 -11.00
C SER A 27 -9.50 2.25 -10.55
N SER A 28 -10.25 2.73 -11.52
CA SER A 28 -11.42 3.56 -11.26
C SER A 28 -12.39 2.80 -10.37
N GLY A 29 -12.91 3.45 -9.35
CA GLY A 29 -13.79 2.82 -8.39
C GLY A 29 -13.10 2.33 -7.14
N ASP A 30 -11.78 2.24 -7.13
CA ASP A 30 -11.04 1.86 -5.92
C ASP A 30 -11.26 2.91 -4.83
N ARG A 31 -11.39 2.41 -3.61
CA ARG A 31 -11.58 3.28 -2.44
C ARG A 31 -10.92 2.64 -1.23
N PHE A 32 -10.59 3.46 -0.27
CA PHE A 32 -10.02 3.02 1.00
C PHE A 32 -10.30 4.07 2.05
N ILE A 33 -10.02 3.74 3.30
CA ILE A 33 -10.16 4.70 4.39
C ILE A 33 -8.75 5.12 4.79
N PRO A 34 -8.27 6.28 4.35
CA PRO A 34 -6.90 6.70 4.64
C PRO A 34 -6.65 6.77 6.15
N LEU A 35 -5.45 6.37 6.57
CA LEU A 35 -5.05 6.43 7.97
C LEU A 35 -5.36 7.82 8.54
N GLY A 36 -6.04 7.84 9.69
CA GLY A 36 -6.43 9.08 10.34
C GLY A 36 -7.81 9.57 9.95
N MET A 37 -8.45 8.92 8.98
CA MET A 37 -9.79 9.29 8.54
C MET A 37 -10.80 8.22 8.94
N GLN A 38 -12.09 8.54 8.82
CA GLN A 38 -13.15 7.62 9.22
C GLN A 38 -14.01 7.16 8.06
N ASN A 39 -13.95 7.84 6.93
CA ASN A 39 -14.80 7.56 5.80
C ASN A 39 -13.98 7.15 4.59
N TYR A 40 -14.63 6.39 3.70
CA TYR A 40 -14.00 6.01 2.45
C TYR A 40 -13.66 7.25 1.63
N LYS A 41 -12.53 7.16 0.97
CA LYS A 41 -12.10 8.14 -0.02
C LYS A 41 -11.72 7.39 -1.28
N LYS A 42 -12.17 7.87 -2.43
CA LYS A 42 -11.75 7.26 -3.69
C LYS A 42 -10.27 7.48 -3.90
N VAL A 43 -9.60 6.44 -4.37
CA VAL A 43 -8.17 6.54 -4.68
C VAL A 43 -7.94 7.68 -5.67
N ARG A 44 -8.80 7.78 -6.69
CA ARG A 44 -8.71 8.86 -7.67
C ARG A 44 -8.67 10.24 -7.00
N ASP A 45 -9.55 10.45 -6.03
CA ASP A 45 -9.64 11.74 -5.35
C ASP A 45 -8.41 11.99 -4.47
N TYR A 46 -7.92 10.91 -3.81
CA TYR A 46 -6.72 11.01 -3.00
C TYR A 46 -5.52 11.44 -3.86
N LEU A 47 -5.34 10.80 -5.01
CA LEU A 47 -4.21 11.11 -5.88
C LEU A 47 -4.31 12.52 -6.45
N ARG A 48 -5.53 12.96 -6.78
CA ARG A 48 -5.76 14.33 -7.24
C ARG A 48 -5.40 15.34 -6.15
N ASP A 49 -5.83 15.08 -4.92
CA ASP A 49 -5.55 15.99 -3.80
C ASP A 49 -4.07 16.05 -3.49
N ARG A 50 -3.34 14.97 -3.77
CA ARG A 50 -1.89 14.93 -3.63
C ARG A 50 -1.18 15.63 -4.78
N LYS A 51 -1.92 16.05 -5.78
CA LYS A 51 -1.38 16.77 -6.95
C LYS A 51 -0.31 15.97 -7.68
N MET A 52 -0.52 14.68 -7.77
CA MET A 52 0.38 13.81 -8.51
C MET A 52 0.31 14.09 -9.99
N SER A 53 1.44 13.95 -10.67
CA SER A 53 1.48 14.02 -12.12
C SER A 53 0.70 12.87 -12.73
N LEU A 54 0.28 13.01 -13.99
CA LEU A 54 -0.41 11.93 -14.68
C LEU A 54 0.47 10.67 -14.73
N PHE A 55 1.76 10.84 -14.97
CA PHE A 55 2.71 9.74 -15.02
C PHE A 55 2.74 8.96 -13.70
N GLU A 56 2.79 9.69 -12.59
CA GLU A 56 2.78 9.06 -11.26
C GLU A 56 1.45 8.35 -10.99
N LYS A 57 0.35 8.97 -11.35
CA LYS A 57 -0.98 8.36 -11.16
C LYS A 57 -1.10 7.05 -11.90
N GLU A 58 -0.60 6.99 -13.12
CA GLU A 58 -0.72 5.79 -13.94
C GLU A 58 0.05 4.60 -13.35
N LYS A 59 1.06 4.88 -12.54
CA LYS A 59 1.90 3.85 -11.93
C LYS A 59 1.51 3.51 -10.50
N GLN A 60 0.58 4.24 -9.92
CA GLN A 60 0.22 4.05 -8.52
C GLN A 60 -0.32 2.66 -8.29
N GLN A 61 0.24 1.98 -7.29
CA GLN A 61 -0.17 0.63 -6.94
C GLN A 61 -0.94 0.60 -5.63
N VAL A 62 -1.70 -0.47 -5.45
CA VAL A 62 -2.41 -0.75 -4.21
C VAL A 62 -2.13 -2.19 -3.80
N VAL A 63 -2.14 -2.43 -2.51
CA VAL A 63 -2.09 -3.79 -1.96
C VAL A 63 -3.48 -4.12 -1.44
N VAL A 64 -3.99 -5.27 -1.87
CA VAL A 64 -5.36 -5.69 -1.58
C VAL A 64 -5.33 -6.95 -0.73
N SER A 65 -6.18 -7.00 0.28
CA SER A 65 -6.36 -8.14 1.17
C SER A 65 -7.85 -8.42 1.26
N GLY A 66 -8.27 -9.62 0.84
CA GLY A 66 -9.68 -9.99 0.92
C GLY A 66 -10.61 -9.02 0.21
N GLY A 67 -10.21 -8.46 -0.91
CA GLY A 67 -11.01 -7.51 -1.64
C GLY A 67 -10.95 -6.07 -1.12
N GLU A 68 -10.21 -5.83 -0.04
CA GLU A 68 -10.10 -4.51 0.55
C GLU A 68 -8.70 -3.96 0.37
N ILE A 69 -8.59 -2.68 0.02
CA ILE A 69 -7.28 -2.04 -0.08
C ILE A 69 -6.76 -1.82 1.32
N VAL A 70 -5.55 -2.33 1.59
CA VAL A 70 -4.89 -2.14 2.89
C VAL A 70 -3.80 -1.09 2.82
N TRP A 71 -3.30 -0.82 1.63
CA TRP A 71 -2.19 0.12 1.46
C TRP A 71 -2.21 0.75 0.08
N LEU A 72 -2.23 2.06 0.04
CA LEU A 72 -1.93 2.82 -1.17
C LEU A 72 -0.43 2.98 -1.17
N VAL A 73 0.24 2.22 -2.04
CA VAL A 73 1.68 2.00 -1.97
C VAL A 73 2.46 3.30 -1.95
N ASN A 74 3.36 3.42 -0.97
CA ASN A 74 4.24 4.58 -0.77
C ASN A 74 3.48 5.88 -0.49
N GLU A 75 2.19 5.77 -0.14
CA GLU A 75 1.37 6.92 0.20
C GLU A 75 0.77 6.79 1.60
N ARG A 76 -0.17 5.84 1.78
CA ARG A 76 -0.86 5.75 3.06
C ARG A 76 -1.55 4.39 3.21
N ILE A 77 -1.50 3.84 4.43
CA ILE A 77 -2.23 2.61 4.74
C ILE A 77 -3.70 2.93 4.97
N ASP A 78 -4.52 1.88 4.96
CA ASP A 78 -5.92 1.98 5.32
C ASP A 78 -6.08 1.97 6.84
N GLN A 79 -6.94 2.81 7.33
CA GLN A 79 -7.18 3.01 8.77
C GLN A 79 -7.56 1.71 9.49
N ARG A 80 -8.31 0.84 8.83
CA ARG A 80 -8.83 -0.38 9.47
C ARG A 80 -7.75 -1.41 9.76
N PHE A 81 -6.63 -1.32 9.08
CA PHE A 81 -5.54 -2.29 9.19
C PHE A 81 -4.33 -1.75 9.93
N ARG A 82 -4.47 -0.62 10.59
CA ARG A 82 -3.37 0.01 11.31
C ARG A 82 -2.95 -0.79 12.54
N VAL A 83 -1.73 -0.61 12.96
CA VAL A 83 -1.24 -1.15 14.22
C VAL A 83 -1.87 -0.36 15.37
N THR A 84 -2.36 -1.06 16.37
CA THR A 84 -2.95 -0.46 17.57
C THR A 84 -2.29 -1.06 18.80
N GLY A 85 -2.67 -0.59 19.99
CA GLY A 85 -2.18 -1.17 21.23
C GLY A 85 -2.59 -2.63 21.44
N GLN A 86 -3.55 -3.11 20.66
CA GLN A 86 -4.03 -4.49 20.77
C GLN A 86 -3.43 -5.41 19.70
N THR A 87 -2.63 -4.87 18.80
CA THR A 87 -2.01 -5.64 17.74
C THR A 87 -1.00 -6.62 18.34
N ARG A 88 -1.13 -7.88 17.98
CA ARG A 88 -0.22 -8.94 18.46
C ARG A 88 0.95 -9.15 17.52
N ARG A 89 0.68 -9.08 16.22
CA ARG A 89 1.70 -9.32 15.20
C ARG A 89 1.62 -8.20 14.18
N VAL A 90 2.78 -7.71 13.80
CA VAL A 90 2.88 -6.62 12.83
C VAL A 90 3.41 -7.17 11.52
N LEU A 91 2.72 -6.83 10.43
CA LEU A 91 3.19 -7.13 9.09
C LEU A 91 3.83 -5.87 8.52
N LEU A 92 5.07 -6.00 8.09
CA LEU A 92 5.77 -4.93 7.41
C LEU A 92 5.80 -5.22 5.91
N LEU A 93 5.33 -4.28 5.12
CA LEU A 93 5.32 -4.41 3.67
C LEU A 93 6.16 -3.31 3.04
N GLN A 94 6.89 -3.67 2.03
CA GLN A 94 7.64 -2.74 1.22
C GLN A 94 7.59 -3.22 -0.22
N VAL A 95 7.29 -2.32 -1.15
CA VAL A 95 7.29 -2.66 -2.56
C VAL A 95 8.55 -2.07 -3.18
N ARG A 96 9.30 -2.93 -3.84
CA ARG A 96 10.50 -2.53 -4.55
C ARG A 96 10.26 -2.67 -6.04
N GLU A 97 10.70 -1.68 -6.76
CA GLU A 97 10.65 -1.74 -8.21
C GLU A 97 11.94 -2.36 -8.72
N GLU A 98 11.79 -3.40 -9.54
CA GLU A 98 12.95 -4.08 -10.12
C GLU A 98 13.33 -3.39 -11.41
N ARG A 99 14.59 -3.01 -11.52
CA ARG A 99 15.06 -2.35 -12.71
C ARG A 99 15.36 -3.37 -13.79
N SER A 100 14.98 -3.04 -15.03
CA SER A 100 15.17 -3.95 -16.16
C SER A 100 16.63 -4.37 -16.34
N GLY A 101 17.56 -3.47 -16.06
CA GLY A 101 18.99 -3.80 -16.18
C GLY A 101 19.44 -4.84 -15.18
N GLU A 102 18.80 -4.91 -14.05
CA GLU A 102 19.15 -5.88 -13.03
C GLU A 102 18.70 -7.28 -13.42
N THR A 103 17.59 -7.35 -14.12
CA THR A 103 17.08 -8.64 -14.56
C THR A 103 18.06 -9.37 -15.45
N SER A 104 18.67 -8.66 -16.37
CA SER A 104 19.62 -9.29 -17.27
C SER A 104 20.87 -9.75 -16.54
N ASN A 105 21.27 -9.05 -15.50
CA ASN A 105 22.43 -9.46 -14.71
C ASN A 105 22.18 -10.77 -13.99
N ASP A 106 20.98 -10.98 -13.54
CA ASP A 106 20.64 -12.18 -12.81
C ASP A 106 20.71 -13.42 -13.68
N LEU A 107 20.61 -13.26 -14.97
CA LEU A 107 20.59 -14.37 -15.89
C LEU A 107 22.00 -14.83 -16.28
N ILE A 108 23.00 -14.12 -15.87
CA ILE A 108 24.37 -14.44 -16.20
C ILE A 108 25.00 -15.14 -15.00
N PRO A 109 25.18 -16.43 -15.09
CA PRO A 109 25.79 -17.18 -14.00
C PRO A 109 27.24 -16.86 -13.82
#